data_0955766990b1bfb5576e12cb05dab6a8
#
_entry.id   0955766990b1bfb5576e12cb05dab6a8
#
_cell.length_a   1.000
_cell.length_b   1.000
_cell.length_c   1.000
_cell.angle_alpha   90.00
_cell.angle_beta   90.00
_cell.angle_gamma   90.00
#
_symmetry.space_group_name_H-M   'P 1'
#
loop_
_entity.id
_entity.type
_entity.pdbx_description
1 polymer ?
#
loop_
_entity_poly.entity_id
_entity_poly.type
_entity_poly.pdbx_seq_one_letter_code
_entity_poly.pdbx_strand_id
1 'polypeptide(L)'
;VRSIELRTTLQKIRIKGKKISSFFPTLLKKEKIPFFFPFLISCNPLLQSFNGGSMERNRVAEEKKWDLSSFFKDTSVWEGFFQTLLNESKEGFKKISPNLFNLKISPKELKKFLDDYFDYCLKLDSLYTFAHLKHDEDIALAENKQRFERARSLLHQFSDTSSWIEPSILEISDPHFHHLLADSMLKPYKFYLTKLRDRKKHTLSADKEQIMALSARIQTTASGAFSALSNVDLDFGSITDKDGKEHPLTQGNFSTFLKSKDRVLRIHAFERLHQKYLQFENTIAELIHGQVQSHLFNAKVRGYTSCLEAALKPNHIPVEVYHQLITTVSKGLKPLHRYISLRKRVLGLKELKGCDLYVPLI
;
A
#
# COMPACT_ATOMS: atom_id res chain seq x y z
N VAL A 1 10.75 2.40 8.52
CA VAL A 1 11.32 3.33 7.52
C VAL A 1 10.24 3.75 6.55
N ARG A 2 9.62 2.85 5.76
CA ARG A 2 8.52 3.20 4.84
C ARG A 2 7.40 4.02 5.48
N SER A 3 7.10 3.85 6.77
CA SER A 3 6.04 4.62 7.45
C SER A 3 6.43 6.07 7.78
N ILE A 4 7.72 6.33 8.02
CA ILE A 4 8.23 7.69 8.24
C ILE A 4 8.34 8.42 6.88
N GLU A 5 8.79 7.71 5.86
CA GLU A 5 8.92 8.20 4.49
C GLU A 5 7.56 8.55 3.87
N LEU A 6 6.54 7.69 4.02
CA LEU A 6 5.17 8.00 3.61
C LEU A 6 4.59 9.24 4.30
N ARG A 7 4.92 9.46 5.59
CA ARG A 7 4.49 10.71 6.28
C ARG A 7 5.11 11.94 5.67
N THR A 8 6.40 11.89 5.37
CA THR A 8 7.12 13.03 4.76
C THR A 8 6.63 13.25 3.32
N THR A 9 6.39 12.18 2.58
CA THR A 9 5.89 12.22 1.22
C THR A 9 4.44 12.72 1.14
N LEU A 10 3.52 12.21 1.98
CA LEU A 10 2.13 12.68 2.03
C LEU A 10 1.99 14.13 2.51
N GLN A 11 2.92 14.61 3.34
CA GLN A 11 2.94 16.03 3.76
C GLN A 11 3.28 16.99 2.61
N LYS A 12 3.91 16.49 1.54
CA LYS A 12 4.27 17.29 0.37
C LYS A 12 3.15 17.40 -0.66
N ILE A 13 2.20 16.46 -0.69
CA ILE A 13 1.08 16.49 -1.65
C ILE A 13 0.05 17.53 -1.21
N ARG A 14 -0.36 18.40 -2.12
CA ARG A 14 -1.39 19.41 -1.93
C ARG A 14 -2.58 19.14 -2.84
N ILE A 15 -3.79 19.32 -2.32
CA ILE A 15 -5.05 19.35 -3.07
C ILE A 15 -5.73 20.67 -2.75
N LYS A 16 -6.05 21.49 -3.76
CA LYS A 16 -6.63 22.84 -3.61
C LYS A 16 -5.83 23.75 -2.67
N GLY A 17 -4.49 23.76 -2.78
CA GLY A 17 -3.61 24.61 -1.95
C GLY A 17 -3.48 24.22 -0.48
N LYS A 18 -4.16 23.14 -0.02
CA LYS A 18 -4.06 22.63 1.35
C LYS A 18 -3.27 21.33 1.39
N LYS A 19 -2.42 21.16 2.41
CA LYS A 19 -1.71 19.88 2.64
C LYS A 19 -2.71 18.80 3.00
N ILE A 20 -2.53 17.56 2.53
CA ILE A 20 -3.40 16.42 2.88
C ILE A 20 -3.51 16.24 4.40
N SER A 21 -2.45 16.56 5.15
CA SER A 21 -2.47 16.55 6.62
C SER A 21 -3.52 17.48 7.26
N SER A 22 -4.06 18.46 6.53
CA SER A 22 -5.11 19.34 7.04
C SER A 22 -6.51 18.75 6.95
N PHE A 23 -6.69 17.63 6.23
CA PHE A 23 -7.96 16.91 6.16
C PHE A 23 -8.17 15.91 7.31
N PHE A 24 -7.12 15.67 8.14
CA PHE A 24 -7.17 14.79 9.31
C PHE A 24 -6.73 15.52 10.60
N PRO A 25 -7.45 16.55 11.05
CA PRO A 25 -6.97 17.39 12.17
C PRO A 25 -7.05 16.70 13.54
N THR A 26 -7.85 15.65 13.72
CA THR A 26 -8.22 15.16 15.06
C THR A 26 -7.55 13.86 15.47
N LEU A 27 -7.04 13.07 14.51
CA LEU A 27 -6.47 11.73 14.77
C LEU A 27 -4.95 11.72 14.98
N LEU A 28 -4.26 12.82 14.62
CA LEU A 28 -2.79 12.89 14.68
C LEU A 28 -2.23 13.55 15.93
N LYS A 29 -3.07 14.08 16.84
CA LYS A 29 -2.60 14.83 18.03
C LYS A 29 -2.60 14.05 19.34
N LYS A 30 -3.16 12.84 19.39
CA LYS A 30 -3.10 12.01 20.61
C LYS A 30 -2.78 10.58 20.23
N GLU A 31 -1.64 10.13 20.75
CA GLU A 31 -1.18 8.75 20.86
C GLU A 31 -0.56 8.08 19.65
N LYS A 32 0.61 7.52 19.91
CA LYS A 32 1.51 6.65 19.15
C LYS A 32 0.80 5.39 18.63
N ILE A 33 -0.01 5.51 17.56
CA ILE A 33 -0.51 4.36 16.83
C ILE A 33 0.19 4.33 15.47
N PRO A 34 0.95 3.29 15.13
CA PRO A 34 1.51 3.13 13.79
C PRO A 34 0.37 2.86 12.81
N PHE A 35 0.13 3.81 11.94
CA PHE A 35 -0.91 3.73 10.90
C PHE A 35 -0.50 2.74 9.80
N PHE A 36 -1.32 1.72 9.64
CA PHE A 36 -1.32 0.75 8.55
C PHE A 36 -1.88 1.41 7.30
N PHE A 37 -1.06 1.63 6.26
CA PHE A 37 -1.54 2.04 4.96
C PHE A 37 -0.73 1.43 3.80
N PRO A 38 -0.83 0.11 3.54
CA PRO A 38 -0.50 -0.40 2.21
C PRO A 38 -1.73 -0.59 1.31
N PHE A 39 -2.97 -0.35 1.79
CA PHE A 39 -4.19 -0.74 1.06
C PHE A 39 -4.93 0.40 0.35
N LEU A 40 -4.49 1.65 0.46
CA LEU A 40 -5.21 2.81 -0.10
C LEU A 40 -4.64 3.37 -1.42
N ILE A 41 -3.57 2.79 -1.95
CA ILE A 41 -3.06 3.19 -3.28
C ILE A 41 -3.78 2.45 -4.41
N SER A 42 -4.47 1.34 -4.11
CA SER A 42 -5.18 0.53 -5.10
C SER A 42 -6.69 0.82 -5.23
N CYS A 43 -7.26 1.67 -4.38
CA CYS A 43 -8.68 2.03 -4.46
C CYS A 43 -8.84 3.53 -4.39
N ASN A 44 -8.77 4.20 -5.52
CA ASN A 44 -9.27 5.57 -5.66
C ASN A 44 -10.68 5.55 -6.27
N PRO A 45 -11.77 5.48 -5.46
CA PRO A 45 -13.13 5.48 -5.96
C PRO A 45 -13.65 6.87 -6.40
N LEU A 46 -12.77 7.90 -6.34
CA LEU A 46 -13.18 9.29 -6.64
C LEU A 46 -13.00 9.68 -8.11
N LEU A 47 -12.45 8.81 -8.97
CA LEU A 47 -12.21 9.13 -10.38
C LEU A 47 -13.22 8.53 -11.37
N GLN A 48 -14.27 7.84 -10.91
CA GLN A 48 -15.24 7.21 -11.82
C GLN A 48 -16.68 7.69 -11.63
N SER A 49 -16.91 8.95 -11.86
CA SER A 49 -18.25 9.45 -12.17
C SER A 49 -18.23 10.24 -13.49
N PHE A 50 -17.78 9.61 -14.57
CA PHE A 50 -17.98 10.15 -15.91
C PHE A 50 -18.38 9.03 -16.87
N ASN A 51 -19.41 9.34 -17.68
CA ASN A 51 -19.91 8.53 -18.77
C ASN A 51 -18.74 7.88 -19.54
N GLY A 52 -18.88 6.62 -19.93
CA GLY A 52 -17.94 5.69 -20.54
C GLY A 52 -17.06 6.11 -21.74
N GLY A 53 -16.44 7.28 -21.68
CA GLY A 53 -15.38 7.73 -22.56
C GLY A 53 -14.15 8.07 -21.70
N SER A 54 -12.98 7.60 -22.06
CA SER A 54 -11.71 8.04 -21.44
C SER A 54 -11.64 9.57 -21.53
N MET A 55 -11.60 10.24 -20.38
CA MET A 55 -11.43 11.70 -20.38
C MET A 55 -9.95 12.00 -20.65
N GLU A 56 -9.67 12.61 -21.79
CA GLU A 56 -8.32 13.07 -22.11
C GLU A 56 -7.80 14.05 -21.04
N ARG A 57 -6.55 13.90 -20.65
CA ARG A 57 -5.91 14.70 -19.59
C ARG A 57 -6.03 16.21 -19.80
N ASN A 58 -5.97 16.68 -21.04
CA ASN A 58 -6.10 18.10 -21.42
C ASN A 58 -7.50 18.68 -21.10
N ARG A 59 -8.54 17.85 -21.00
CA ARG A 59 -9.91 18.25 -20.65
C ARG A 59 -10.17 18.30 -19.15
N VAL A 60 -9.22 17.83 -18.32
CA VAL A 60 -9.33 17.90 -16.86
C VAL A 60 -8.98 19.31 -16.40
N ALA A 61 -9.89 19.98 -15.69
CA ALA A 61 -9.65 21.32 -15.15
C ALA A 61 -8.44 21.31 -14.17
N GLU A 62 -7.62 22.36 -14.21
CA GLU A 62 -6.36 22.43 -13.42
C GLU A 62 -6.60 22.23 -11.91
N GLU A 63 -7.70 22.74 -11.39
CA GLU A 63 -8.09 22.58 -9.97
C GLU A 63 -8.35 21.13 -9.55
N LYS A 64 -8.53 20.21 -10.53
CA LYS A 64 -8.73 18.77 -10.29
C LYS A 64 -7.48 17.95 -10.53
N LYS A 65 -6.39 18.58 -10.97
CA LYS A 65 -5.09 17.95 -11.16
C LYS A 65 -4.29 17.96 -9.86
N TRP A 66 -3.36 17.02 -9.74
CA TRP A 66 -2.43 16.99 -8.61
C TRP A 66 -1.39 18.11 -8.75
N ASP A 67 -1.16 18.84 -7.66
CA ASP A 67 0.01 19.72 -7.56
C ASP A 67 1.21 18.91 -7.04
N LEU A 68 2.10 18.57 -7.95
CA LEU A 68 3.33 17.82 -7.67
C LEU A 68 4.56 18.73 -7.52
N SER A 69 4.39 20.06 -7.56
CA SER A 69 5.49 21.03 -7.46
C SER A 69 6.26 20.95 -6.14
N SER A 70 5.63 20.37 -5.10
CA SER A 70 6.29 20.14 -3.81
C SER A 70 7.33 19.01 -3.84
N PHE A 71 7.33 18.14 -4.85
CA PHE A 71 8.40 17.16 -5.11
C PHE A 71 9.44 17.77 -6.02
N PHE A 72 9.02 18.15 -7.22
CA PHE A 72 9.86 18.81 -8.22
C PHE A 72 9.03 19.89 -8.93
N LYS A 73 9.63 21.07 -9.11
CA LYS A 73 8.98 22.20 -9.77
C LYS A 73 8.40 21.79 -11.14
N ASP A 74 9.19 21.04 -11.89
CA ASP A 74 8.85 20.54 -13.22
C ASP A 74 9.67 19.29 -13.57
N THR A 75 9.45 18.74 -14.75
CA THR A 75 10.13 17.54 -15.24
C THR A 75 11.61 17.76 -15.55
N SER A 76 12.05 18.98 -15.84
CA SER A 76 13.46 19.29 -16.10
C SER A 76 14.29 19.25 -14.81
N VAL A 77 13.72 19.77 -13.71
CA VAL A 77 14.32 19.67 -12.38
C VAL A 77 14.40 18.20 -11.93
N TRP A 78 13.35 17.42 -12.22
CA TRP A 78 13.35 15.97 -11.95
C TRP A 78 14.48 15.27 -12.74
N GLU A 79 14.66 15.61 -14.02
CA GLU A 79 15.70 15.01 -14.86
C GLU A 79 17.11 15.29 -14.33
N GLY A 80 17.41 16.53 -13.97
CA GLY A 80 18.69 16.88 -13.36
C GLY A 80 18.96 16.12 -12.07
N PHE A 81 17.92 15.97 -11.23
CA PHE A 81 18.00 15.22 -9.98
C PHE A 81 18.20 13.72 -10.21
N PHE A 82 17.51 13.15 -11.23
CA PHE A 82 17.69 11.75 -11.64
C PHE A 82 19.15 11.47 -12.05
N GLN A 83 19.75 12.34 -12.87
CA GLN A 83 21.15 12.18 -13.30
C GLN A 83 22.11 12.25 -12.09
N THR A 84 21.85 13.13 -11.15
CA THR A 84 22.64 13.25 -9.91
C THR A 84 22.58 11.93 -9.13
N LEU A 85 21.38 11.38 -8.84
CA LEU A 85 21.22 10.14 -8.11
C LEU A 85 21.79 8.93 -8.86
N LEU A 86 21.66 8.90 -10.18
CA LEU A 86 22.24 7.85 -11.02
C LEU A 86 23.78 7.84 -10.91
N ASN A 87 24.42 9.00 -10.89
CA ASN A 87 25.87 9.12 -10.73
C ASN A 87 26.29 8.79 -9.31
N GLU A 88 25.59 9.30 -8.29
CA GLU A 88 25.81 8.93 -6.89
C GLU A 88 25.70 7.42 -6.67
N SER A 89 24.74 6.75 -7.32
CA SER A 89 24.57 5.29 -7.21
C SER A 89 25.77 4.52 -7.78
N LYS A 90 26.36 5.03 -8.86
CA LYS A 90 27.54 4.39 -9.47
C LYS A 90 28.80 4.55 -8.64
N GLU A 91 28.97 5.68 -7.97
CA GLU A 91 30.18 6.02 -7.19
C GLU A 91 30.02 5.77 -5.69
N GLY A 92 28.91 6.18 -5.10
CA GLY A 92 28.68 6.21 -3.66
C GLY A 92 28.59 4.83 -3.02
N PHE A 93 27.83 3.92 -3.63
CA PHE A 93 27.62 2.57 -3.06
C PHE A 93 28.86 1.66 -3.20
N LYS A 94 29.76 1.93 -4.15
CA LYS A 94 31.07 1.26 -4.20
C LYS A 94 32.02 1.71 -3.09
N LYS A 95 31.85 2.93 -2.56
CA LYS A 95 32.66 3.47 -1.45
C LYS A 95 32.21 2.98 -0.08
N ILE A 96 30.95 2.51 0.04
CA ILE A 96 30.45 1.89 1.26
C ILE A 96 30.87 0.43 1.21
N SER A 97 32.11 0.18 1.64
CA SER A 97 32.68 -1.16 1.68
C SER A 97 31.93 -2.04 2.69
N PRO A 98 31.67 -3.34 2.36
CA PRO A 98 31.20 -4.32 3.35
C PRO A 98 32.05 -4.39 4.62
N ASN A 99 33.33 -4.00 4.54
CA ASN A 99 34.23 -3.90 5.68
C ASN A 99 33.88 -2.85 6.73
N LEU A 100 32.93 -1.95 6.44
CA LEU A 100 32.39 -1.00 7.44
C LEU A 100 31.70 -1.71 8.62
N PHE A 101 31.20 -2.91 8.40
CA PHE A 101 30.56 -3.72 9.44
C PHE A 101 31.51 -4.74 10.10
N ASN A 102 32.82 -4.53 9.99
CA ASN A 102 33.74 -5.26 10.87
C ASN A 102 33.24 -5.15 12.31
N LEU A 103 33.30 -6.26 13.03
CA LEU A 103 32.76 -6.57 14.36
C LEU A 103 32.90 -5.47 15.45
N LYS A 104 33.40 -4.28 15.14
CA LYS A 104 33.69 -3.16 16.05
C LYS A 104 33.25 -1.79 15.56
N ILE A 105 32.23 -1.70 14.68
CA ILE A 105 31.69 -0.39 14.24
C ILE A 105 31.28 0.45 15.45
N SER A 106 31.73 1.70 15.52
CA SER A 106 31.33 2.62 16.58
C SER A 106 29.93 3.19 16.37
N PRO A 107 29.24 3.65 17.42
CA PRO A 107 27.94 4.34 17.30
C PRO A 107 27.96 5.51 16.32
N LYS A 108 29.05 6.28 16.32
CA LYS A 108 29.21 7.46 15.42
C LYS A 108 29.29 7.05 13.95
N GLU A 109 30.05 5.98 13.65
CA GLU A 109 30.19 5.46 12.28
C GLU A 109 28.88 4.86 11.77
N LEU A 110 28.21 4.05 12.61
CA LEU A 110 26.91 3.47 12.25
C LEU A 110 25.88 4.57 12.03
N LYS A 111 25.86 5.59 12.90
CA LYS A 111 24.94 6.73 12.72
C LYS A 111 25.20 7.42 11.39
N LYS A 112 26.46 7.77 11.10
CA LYS A 112 26.81 8.44 9.83
C LYS A 112 26.36 7.62 8.63
N PHE A 113 26.65 6.31 8.65
CA PHE A 113 26.22 5.40 7.59
C PHE A 113 24.68 5.38 7.41
N LEU A 114 23.93 5.27 8.52
CA LEU A 114 22.47 5.27 8.46
C LEU A 114 21.89 6.63 8.00
N ASP A 115 22.49 7.74 8.42
CA ASP A 115 22.11 9.07 7.93
C ASP A 115 22.26 9.14 6.40
N ASP A 116 23.42 8.76 5.86
CA ASP A 116 23.71 8.79 4.42
C ASP A 116 22.79 7.84 3.65
N TYR A 117 22.58 6.62 4.16
CA TYR A 117 21.71 5.60 3.57
C TYR A 117 20.26 6.07 3.49
N PHE A 118 19.69 6.60 4.58
CA PHE A 118 18.32 7.06 4.61
C PHE A 118 18.09 8.36 3.87
N ASP A 119 19.08 9.24 3.82
CA ASP A 119 19.02 10.44 2.97
C ASP A 119 18.90 10.05 1.49
N TYR A 120 19.71 9.08 1.05
CA TYR A 120 19.60 8.56 -0.32
C TYR A 120 18.26 7.86 -0.57
N CYS A 121 17.78 7.03 0.35
CA CYS A 121 16.44 6.44 0.25
C CYS A 121 15.35 7.49 0.07
N LEU A 122 15.39 8.58 0.85
CA LEU A 122 14.40 9.65 0.78
C LEU A 122 14.44 10.38 -0.57
N LYS A 123 15.63 10.64 -1.09
CA LYS A 123 15.84 11.24 -2.40
C LYS A 123 15.27 10.36 -3.50
N LEU A 124 15.57 9.06 -3.45
CA LEU A 124 15.11 8.08 -4.43
C LEU A 124 13.59 7.89 -4.38
N ASP A 125 13.00 7.83 -3.18
CA ASP A 125 11.55 7.75 -3.00
C ASP A 125 10.83 8.99 -3.56
N SER A 126 11.39 10.17 -3.37
CA SER A 126 10.83 11.41 -3.92
C SER A 126 10.86 11.41 -5.44
N LEU A 127 11.99 10.96 -6.01
CA LEU A 127 12.17 10.80 -7.45
C LEU A 127 11.15 9.80 -8.06
N TYR A 128 11.05 8.62 -7.44
CA TYR A 128 10.13 7.57 -7.87
C TYR A 128 8.67 8.00 -7.74
N THR A 129 8.30 8.60 -6.60
CA THR A 129 6.92 9.01 -6.35
C THR A 129 6.43 10.04 -7.37
N PHE A 130 7.26 11.04 -7.71
CA PHE A 130 6.92 12.00 -8.75
C PHE A 130 6.70 11.31 -10.10
N ALA A 131 7.63 10.45 -10.52
CA ALA A 131 7.53 9.74 -11.79
C ALA A 131 6.30 8.83 -11.86
N HIS A 132 5.98 8.15 -10.77
CA HIS A 132 4.81 7.28 -10.64
C HIS A 132 3.50 8.08 -10.72
N LEU A 133 3.39 9.18 -9.98
CA LEU A 133 2.21 10.04 -10.01
C LEU A 133 2.02 10.70 -11.38
N LYS A 134 3.11 11.10 -12.06
CA LYS A 134 3.04 11.59 -13.43
C LYS A 134 2.58 10.52 -14.43
N HIS A 135 3.00 9.29 -14.25
CA HIS A 135 2.51 8.16 -15.05
C HIS A 135 1.02 7.91 -14.80
N ASP A 136 0.57 7.93 -13.54
CA ASP A 136 -0.83 7.71 -13.18
C ASP A 136 -1.75 8.87 -13.64
N GLU A 137 -1.22 10.07 -13.79
CA GLU A 137 -1.95 11.20 -14.38
C GLU A 137 -2.34 10.94 -15.83
N ASP A 138 -1.43 10.32 -16.61
CA ASP A 138 -1.64 9.98 -18.02
C ASP A 138 -0.76 8.79 -18.41
N ILE A 139 -1.33 7.60 -18.39
CA ILE A 139 -0.66 6.32 -18.70
C ILE A 139 -0.39 6.16 -20.20
N ALA A 140 -1.08 6.91 -21.07
CA ALA A 140 -0.91 6.86 -22.51
C ALA A 140 0.29 7.69 -22.97
N LEU A 141 0.76 8.65 -22.16
CA LEU A 141 1.87 9.53 -22.51
C LEU A 141 3.21 8.78 -22.38
N ALA A 142 3.84 8.53 -23.52
CA ALA A 142 5.09 7.76 -23.61
C ALA A 142 6.21 8.31 -22.72
N GLU A 143 6.34 9.65 -22.62
CA GLU A 143 7.35 10.30 -21.77
C GLU A 143 7.15 9.98 -20.28
N ASN A 144 5.91 9.94 -19.80
CA ASN A 144 5.60 9.61 -18.41
C ASN A 144 5.95 8.15 -18.14
N LYS A 145 5.61 7.23 -19.04
CA LYS A 145 5.96 5.81 -18.94
C LYS A 145 7.48 5.63 -18.91
N GLN A 146 8.22 6.28 -19.81
CA GLN A 146 9.67 6.20 -19.85
C GLN A 146 10.31 6.73 -18.55
N ARG A 147 9.83 7.88 -18.04
CA ARG A 147 10.29 8.46 -16.78
C ARG A 147 10.08 7.52 -15.61
N PHE A 148 8.90 6.91 -15.52
CA PHE A 148 8.55 5.94 -14.49
C PHE A 148 9.44 4.70 -14.54
N GLU A 149 9.65 4.11 -15.73
CA GLU A 149 10.51 2.94 -15.90
C GLU A 149 11.98 3.24 -15.53
N ARG A 150 12.49 4.41 -15.86
CA ARG A 150 13.84 4.84 -15.46
C ARG A 150 13.97 4.97 -13.94
N ALA A 151 12.99 5.59 -13.28
CA ALA A 151 12.96 5.69 -11.82
C ALA A 151 12.89 4.32 -11.16
N ARG A 152 12.06 3.41 -11.71
CA ARG A 152 11.93 2.03 -11.25
C ARG A 152 13.23 1.24 -11.41
N SER A 153 13.91 1.40 -12.53
CA SER A 153 15.21 0.77 -12.79
C SER A 153 16.26 1.22 -11.77
N LEU A 154 16.31 2.53 -11.47
CA LEU A 154 17.25 3.06 -10.46
C LEU A 154 16.93 2.53 -9.06
N LEU A 155 15.64 2.41 -8.71
CA LEU A 155 15.21 1.80 -7.45
C LEU A 155 15.64 0.33 -7.32
N HIS A 156 15.51 -0.45 -8.40
CA HIS A 156 15.99 -1.84 -8.43
C HIS A 156 17.51 -1.92 -8.28
N GLN A 157 18.24 -1.11 -9.04
CA GLN A 157 19.72 -1.04 -8.94
C GLN A 157 20.17 -0.68 -7.51
N PHE A 158 19.48 0.26 -6.86
CA PHE A 158 19.74 0.62 -5.48
C PHE A 158 19.45 -0.56 -4.52
N SER A 159 18.31 -1.24 -4.69
CA SER A 159 17.96 -2.41 -3.89
C SER A 159 19.03 -3.50 -3.98
N ASP A 160 19.50 -3.79 -5.20
CA ASP A 160 20.53 -4.80 -5.43
C ASP A 160 21.86 -4.40 -4.78
N THR A 161 22.31 -3.16 -4.99
CA THR A 161 23.59 -2.67 -4.46
C THR A 161 23.58 -2.44 -2.95
N SER A 162 22.43 -2.31 -2.32
CA SER A 162 22.25 -2.15 -0.86
C SER A 162 21.82 -3.44 -0.14
N SER A 163 21.62 -4.55 -0.86
CA SER A 163 21.11 -5.82 -0.31
C SER A 163 21.96 -6.43 0.81
N TRP A 164 23.24 -6.12 0.85
CA TRP A 164 24.21 -6.57 1.86
C TRP A 164 24.05 -5.85 3.23
N ILE A 165 23.40 -4.70 3.29
CA ILE A 165 23.33 -3.83 4.49
C ILE A 165 22.61 -4.54 5.65
N GLU A 166 21.39 -5.01 5.43
CA GLU A 166 20.63 -5.69 6.48
C GLU A 166 21.34 -6.96 7.00
N PRO A 167 21.83 -7.86 6.13
CA PRO A 167 22.63 -9.01 6.56
C PRO A 167 23.84 -8.62 7.42
N SER A 168 24.62 -7.62 7.01
CA SER A 168 25.79 -7.17 7.77
C SER A 168 25.44 -6.63 9.16
N ILE A 169 24.34 -5.88 9.29
CA ILE A 169 23.84 -5.44 10.61
C ILE A 169 23.41 -6.64 11.46
N LEU A 170 22.85 -7.68 10.87
CA LEU A 170 22.44 -8.90 11.58
C LEU A 170 23.62 -9.76 12.05
N GLU A 171 24.79 -9.63 11.43
CA GLU A 171 26.02 -10.31 11.83
C GLU A 171 26.70 -9.69 13.07
N ILE A 172 26.38 -8.42 13.40
CA ILE A 172 26.90 -7.78 14.62
C ILE A 172 26.56 -8.66 15.83
N SER A 173 27.53 -8.92 16.71
CA SER A 173 27.33 -9.75 17.91
C SER A 173 26.30 -9.11 18.86
N ASP A 174 25.55 -9.93 19.58
CA ASP A 174 24.50 -9.43 20.50
C ASP A 174 25.05 -8.45 21.56
N PRO A 175 26.20 -8.70 22.23
CA PRO A 175 26.73 -7.73 23.19
C PRO A 175 27.05 -6.38 22.55
N HIS A 176 27.67 -6.38 21.38
CA HIS A 176 28.02 -5.15 20.67
C HIS A 176 26.79 -4.42 20.14
N PHE A 177 25.82 -5.16 19.63
CA PHE A 177 24.55 -4.60 19.17
C PHE A 177 23.77 -3.91 20.31
N HIS A 178 23.74 -4.53 21.50
CA HIS A 178 23.14 -3.91 22.68
C HIS A 178 23.87 -2.64 23.12
N HIS A 179 25.20 -2.64 23.04
CA HIS A 179 26.01 -1.44 23.28
C HIS A 179 25.66 -0.31 22.30
N LEU A 180 25.55 -0.61 21.00
CA LEU A 180 25.12 0.35 19.97
C LEU A 180 23.73 0.92 20.26
N LEU A 181 22.75 0.07 20.62
CA LEU A 181 21.38 0.51 20.92
C LEU A 181 21.26 1.36 22.20
N ALA A 182 22.21 1.25 23.11
CA ALA A 182 22.24 2.07 24.35
C ALA A 182 22.76 3.50 24.10
N ASP A 183 23.51 3.71 23.00
CA ASP A 183 24.06 5.02 22.68
C ASP A 183 22.99 6.01 22.23
N SER A 184 23.04 7.21 22.81
CA SER A 184 22.07 8.29 22.52
C SER A 184 22.10 8.76 21.07
N MET A 185 23.24 8.69 20.40
CA MET A 185 23.39 9.07 18.98
C MET A 185 22.54 8.20 18.06
N LEU A 186 22.33 6.92 18.40
CA LEU A 186 21.51 5.98 17.60
C LEU A 186 20.02 5.99 17.98
N LYS A 187 19.60 6.86 18.90
CA LYS A 187 18.19 6.99 19.28
C LYS A 187 17.23 7.14 18.09
N PRO A 188 17.52 7.92 17.01
CA PRO A 188 16.66 8.01 15.83
C PRO A 188 16.47 6.68 15.10
N TYR A 189 17.48 5.80 15.15
CA TYR A 189 17.52 4.51 14.46
C TYR A 189 17.19 3.32 15.34
N LYS A 190 16.98 3.54 16.65
CA LYS A 190 16.73 2.45 17.61
C LYS A 190 15.58 1.53 17.19
N PHE A 191 14.48 2.12 16.73
CA PHE A 191 13.33 1.33 16.27
C PHE A 191 13.67 0.50 15.03
N TYR A 192 14.34 1.07 14.03
CA TYR A 192 14.77 0.37 12.83
C TYR A 192 15.70 -0.80 13.16
N LEU A 193 16.75 -0.55 13.94
CA LEU A 193 17.72 -1.55 14.33
C LEU A 193 17.10 -2.68 15.17
N THR A 194 16.23 -2.35 16.14
CA THR A 194 15.50 -3.36 16.92
C THR A 194 14.62 -4.21 16.02
N LYS A 195 13.86 -3.57 15.14
CA LYS A 195 13.00 -4.27 14.17
C LYS A 195 13.77 -5.21 13.26
N LEU A 196 14.94 -4.78 12.80
CA LEU A 196 15.82 -5.61 12.00
C LEU A 196 16.32 -6.83 12.80
N ARG A 197 16.78 -6.61 14.04
CA ARG A 197 17.27 -7.68 14.92
C ARG A 197 16.18 -8.71 15.25
N ASP A 198 14.95 -8.27 15.49
CA ASP A 198 13.82 -9.16 15.77
C ASP A 198 13.49 -10.07 14.59
N ARG A 199 13.83 -9.65 13.37
CA ARG A 199 13.66 -10.46 12.16
C ARG A 199 14.74 -11.55 12.02
N LYS A 200 15.87 -11.44 12.72
CA LYS A 200 17.02 -12.38 12.60
C LYS A 200 16.58 -13.84 12.74
N LYS A 201 15.74 -14.13 13.73
CA LYS A 201 15.23 -15.49 13.99
C LYS A 201 14.30 -16.03 12.90
N HIS A 202 13.78 -15.17 12.01
CA HIS A 202 12.93 -15.50 10.89
C HIS A 202 13.62 -15.30 9.54
N THR A 203 14.90 -14.96 9.55
CA THR A 203 15.75 -14.87 8.36
C THR A 203 16.41 -16.23 8.14
N LEU A 204 16.33 -16.72 6.91
CA LEU A 204 16.88 -18.00 6.53
C LEU A 204 18.33 -17.87 6.09
N SER A 205 19.00 -18.99 5.90
CA SER A 205 20.33 -19.02 5.23
C SER A 205 20.22 -18.55 3.77
N ALA A 206 21.31 -18.04 3.21
CA ALA A 206 21.30 -17.42 1.87
C ALA A 206 20.75 -18.34 0.77
N ASP A 207 21.09 -19.63 0.80
CA ASP A 207 20.58 -20.66 -0.10
C ASP A 207 19.04 -20.82 -0.01
N LYS A 208 18.52 -20.83 1.23
CA LYS A 208 17.07 -20.92 1.47
C LYS A 208 16.35 -19.64 1.09
N GLU A 209 16.92 -18.46 1.36
CA GLU A 209 16.35 -17.18 0.90
C GLU A 209 16.30 -17.11 -0.63
N GLN A 210 17.29 -17.66 -1.33
CA GLN A 210 17.29 -17.75 -2.79
C GLN A 210 16.12 -18.63 -3.29
N ILE A 211 15.89 -19.79 -2.66
CA ILE A 211 14.74 -20.65 -2.98
C ILE A 211 13.42 -19.91 -2.73
N MET A 212 13.31 -19.20 -1.61
CA MET A 212 12.13 -18.40 -1.29
C MET A 212 11.88 -17.30 -2.32
N ALA A 213 12.93 -16.62 -2.78
CA ALA A 213 12.83 -15.61 -3.83
C ALA A 213 12.34 -16.20 -5.16
N LEU A 214 12.84 -17.37 -5.56
CA LEU A 214 12.37 -18.08 -6.76
C LEU A 214 10.90 -18.51 -6.63
N SER A 215 10.46 -18.92 -5.43
CA SER A 215 9.08 -19.34 -5.18
C SER A 215 8.08 -18.18 -5.19
N ALA A 216 8.53 -16.93 -5.03
CA ALA A 216 7.66 -15.76 -4.94
C ALA A 216 6.76 -15.58 -6.19
N ARG A 217 7.26 -15.90 -7.38
CA ARG A 217 6.47 -15.86 -8.62
C ARG A 217 5.31 -16.86 -8.62
N ILE A 218 5.57 -18.08 -8.12
CA ILE A 218 4.55 -19.13 -8.01
C ILE A 218 3.47 -18.69 -7.00
N GLN A 219 3.88 -18.09 -5.90
CA GLN A 219 2.99 -17.66 -4.82
C GLN A 219 2.02 -16.53 -5.22
N THR A 220 2.32 -15.77 -6.27
CA THR A 220 1.44 -14.71 -6.79
C THR A 220 0.42 -15.19 -7.82
N THR A 221 0.48 -16.48 -8.24
CA THR A 221 -0.39 -17.01 -9.31
C THR A 221 -1.88 -16.92 -8.96
N ALA A 222 -2.25 -17.24 -7.72
CA ALA A 222 -3.65 -17.20 -7.29
C ALA A 222 -4.22 -15.78 -7.34
N SER A 223 -3.48 -14.77 -6.85
CA SER A 223 -3.93 -13.37 -6.92
C SER A 223 -3.93 -12.83 -8.35
N GLY A 224 -2.97 -13.25 -9.18
CA GLY A 224 -2.92 -12.91 -10.61
C GLY A 224 -4.13 -13.47 -11.38
N ALA A 225 -4.46 -14.73 -11.16
CA ALA A 225 -5.62 -15.38 -11.78
C ALA A 225 -6.94 -14.73 -11.32
N PHE A 226 -7.08 -14.41 -10.02
CA PHE A 226 -8.25 -13.67 -9.54
C PHE A 226 -8.34 -12.27 -10.17
N SER A 227 -7.22 -11.59 -10.33
CA SER A 227 -7.19 -10.27 -10.99
C SER A 227 -7.61 -10.36 -12.45
N ALA A 228 -7.13 -11.36 -13.20
CA ALA A 228 -7.57 -11.60 -14.58
C ALA A 228 -9.06 -11.89 -14.65
N LEU A 229 -9.55 -12.84 -13.85
CA LEU A 229 -10.97 -13.15 -13.75
C LEU A 229 -11.82 -11.90 -13.46
N SER A 230 -11.45 -11.15 -12.43
CA SER A 230 -12.28 -10.04 -11.92
C SER A 230 -12.26 -8.81 -12.83
N ASN A 231 -11.12 -8.49 -13.47
CA ASN A 231 -10.93 -7.25 -14.20
C ASN A 231 -11.09 -7.41 -15.72
N VAL A 232 -11.00 -8.65 -16.24
CA VAL A 232 -11.00 -8.89 -17.69
C VAL A 232 -12.13 -9.84 -18.09
N ASP A 233 -12.24 -11.01 -17.43
CA ASP A 233 -13.12 -12.08 -17.90
C ASP A 233 -14.58 -11.92 -17.44
N LEU A 234 -14.81 -11.28 -16.27
CA LEU A 234 -16.15 -11.10 -15.73
C LEU A 234 -16.89 -9.95 -16.44
N ASP A 235 -17.82 -10.32 -17.29
CA ASP A 235 -18.82 -9.42 -17.85
C ASP A 235 -20.09 -9.44 -16.99
N PHE A 236 -20.42 -8.29 -16.37
CA PHE A 236 -21.63 -8.12 -15.55
C PHE A 236 -22.87 -7.79 -16.40
N GLY A 237 -22.73 -7.46 -17.69
CA GLY A 237 -23.82 -7.08 -18.59
C GLY A 237 -24.49 -5.77 -18.20
N SER A 238 -25.80 -5.65 -18.46
CA SER A 238 -26.61 -4.48 -18.14
C SER A 238 -27.61 -4.76 -17.01
N ILE A 239 -28.01 -3.70 -16.34
CA ILE A 239 -29.06 -3.66 -15.31
C ILE A 239 -30.07 -2.58 -15.67
N THR A 240 -31.31 -2.72 -15.21
CA THR A 240 -32.38 -1.76 -15.48
C THR A 240 -32.74 -0.93 -14.25
N ASP A 241 -33.08 0.34 -14.45
CA ASP A 241 -33.65 1.20 -13.42
C ASP A 241 -35.17 1.03 -13.32
N LYS A 242 -35.83 1.80 -12.43
CA LYS A 242 -37.26 1.76 -12.20
C LYS A 242 -38.07 2.16 -13.44
N ASP A 243 -37.51 2.92 -14.38
CA ASP A 243 -38.17 3.40 -15.60
C ASP A 243 -37.88 2.48 -16.80
N GLY A 244 -37.21 1.34 -16.57
CA GLY A 244 -36.85 0.35 -17.59
C GLY A 244 -35.62 0.70 -18.42
N LYS A 245 -34.91 1.78 -18.10
CA LYS A 245 -33.70 2.17 -18.82
C LYS A 245 -32.53 1.26 -18.45
N GLU A 246 -31.81 0.81 -19.45
CA GLU A 246 -30.61 -0.02 -19.27
C GLU A 246 -29.35 0.79 -18.92
N HIS A 247 -28.54 0.21 -18.04
CA HIS A 247 -27.26 0.75 -17.61
C HIS A 247 -26.21 -0.37 -17.62
N PRO A 248 -25.06 -0.21 -18.29
CA PRO A 248 -23.98 -1.21 -18.23
C PRO A 248 -23.43 -1.27 -16.81
N LEU A 249 -23.23 -2.48 -16.29
CA LEU A 249 -22.66 -2.71 -14.96
C LEU A 249 -21.19 -3.10 -15.08
N THR A 250 -20.35 -2.43 -14.29
CA THR A 250 -18.94 -2.75 -14.12
C THR A 250 -18.58 -2.69 -12.63
N GLN A 251 -17.45 -3.27 -12.23
CA GLN A 251 -16.95 -3.09 -10.86
C GLN A 251 -16.74 -1.61 -10.50
N GLY A 252 -16.26 -0.83 -11.45
CA GLY A 252 -16.00 0.60 -11.26
C GLY A 252 -17.23 1.44 -10.96
N ASN A 253 -18.37 1.17 -11.63
CA ASN A 253 -19.61 1.94 -11.45
C ASN A 253 -20.57 1.33 -10.43
N PHE A 254 -20.30 0.12 -9.92
CA PHE A 254 -21.13 -0.57 -8.94
C PHE A 254 -21.45 0.29 -7.71
N SER A 255 -20.43 0.91 -7.12
CA SER A 255 -20.61 1.78 -5.95
C SER A 255 -21.47 3.02 -6.25
N THR A 256 -21.45 3.52 -7.47
CA THR A 256 -22.29 4.63 -7.91
C THR A 256 -23.76 4.21 -7.95
N PHE A 257 -24.05 3.02 -8.48
CA PHE A 257 -25.39 2.48 -8.47
C PHE A 257 -25.93 2.23 -7.07
N LEU A 258 -25.10 1.73 -6.14
CA LEU A 258 -25.51 1.55 -4.73
C LEU A 258 -25.83 2.88 -4.00
N LYS A 259 -25.30 4.00 -4.49
CA LYS A 259 -25.63 5.34 -3.96
C LYS A 259 -26.87 5.96 -4.61
N SER A 260 -27.42 5.35 -5.65
CA SER A 260 -28.63 5.86 -6.33
C SER A 260 -29.82 5.93 -5.39
N LYS A 261 -30.66 6.96 -5.54
CA LYS A 261 -31.97 7.04 -4.87
C LYS A 261 -32.95 5.99 -5.40
N ASP A 262 -32.76 5.53 -6.62
CA ASP A 262 -33.57 4.46 -7.21
C ASP A 262 -33.22 3.10 -6.58
N ARG A 263 -34.15 2.53 -5.84
CA ARG A 263 -33.96 1.26 -5.15
C ARG A 263 -33.95 0.07 -6.09
N VAL A 264 -34.68 0.12 -7.21
CA VAL A 264 -34.69 -0.95 -8.21
C VAL A 264 -33.28 -1.10 -8.79
N LEU A 265 -32.68 0.03 -9.19
CA LEU A 265 -31.31 0.06 -9.71
C LEU A 265 -30.30 -0.47 -8.70
N ARG A 266 -30.41 -0.10 -7.40
CA ARG A 266 -29.54 -0.62 -6.34
C ARG A 266 -29.65 -2.13 -6.19
N ILE A 267 -30.87 -2.67 -6.18
CA ILE A 267 -31.13 -4.12 -6.05
C ILE A 267 -30.53 -4.85 -7.25
N HIS A 268 -30.84 -4.41 -8.47
CA HIS A 268 -30.36 -5.04 -9.69
C HIS A 268 -28.81 -5.05 -9.76
N ALA A 269 -28.17 -3.91 -9.41
CA ALA A 269 -26.71 -3.84 -9.36
C ALA A 269 -26.14 -4.83 -8.35
N PHE A 270 -26.69 -4.86 -7.14
CA PHE A 270 -26.23 -5.74 -6.08
C PHE A 270 -26.37 -7.23 -6.45
N GLU A 271 -27.57 -7.61 -6.89
CA GLU A 271 -27.86 -8.99 -7.25
C GLU A 271 -27.03 -9.45 -8.46
N ARG A 272 -26.95 -8.64 -9.51
CA ARG A 272 -26.21 -8.99 -10.72
C ARG A 272 -24.72 -9.19 -10.45
N LEU A 273 -24.09 -8.29 -9.70
CA LEU A 273 -22.67 -8.43 -9.38
C LEU A 273 -22.41 -9.72 -8.58
N HIS A 274 -23.19 -9.97 -7.53
CA HIS A 274 -23.00 -11.16 -6.69
C HIS A 274 -23.32 -12.45 -7.45
N GLN A 275 -24.37 -12.49 -8.28
CA GLN A 275 -24.68 -13.64 -9.12
C GLN A 275 -23.55 -14.00 -10.09
N LYS A 276 -22.88 -12.98 -10.65
CA LYS A 276 -21.74 -13.22 -11.54
C LYS A 276 -20.56 -13.86 -10.79
N TYR A 277 -20.23 -13.37 -9.60
CA TYR A 277 -19.19 -14.01 -8.77
C TYR A 277 -19.58 -15.42 -8.33
N LEU A 278 -20.85 -15.67 -7.99
CA LEU A 278 -21.33 -17.01 -7.62
C LEU A 278 -21.17 -18.05 -8.74
N GLN A 279 -21.21 -17.63 -10.03
CA GLN A 279 -20.92 -18.54 -11.14
C GLN A 279 -19.51 -19.12 -11.11
N PHE A 280 -18.58 -18.47 -10.42
CA PHE A 280 -17.17 -18.84 -10.28
C PHE A 280 -16.80 -19.23 -8.84
N GLU A 281 -17.81 -19.57 -8.02
CA GLU A 281 -17.62 -19.84 -6.59
C GLU A 281 -16.51 -20.88 -6.34
N ASN A 282 -16.54 -22.00 -7.03
CA ASN A 282 -15.55 -23.07 -6.87
C ASN A 282 -14.15 -22.62 -7.29
N THR A 283 -14.04 -21.89 -8.40
CA THR A 283 -12.76 -21.34 -8.87
C THR A 283 -12.18 -20.35 -7.85
N ILE A 284 -13.01 -19.43 -7.36
CA ILE A 284 -12.61 -18.45 -6.38
C ILE A 284 -12.21 -19.12 -5.04
N ALA A 285 -12.94 -20.16 -4.62
CA ALA A 285 -12.59 -20.94 -3.44
C ALA A 285 -11.20 -21.58 -3.55
N GLU A 286 -10.87 -22.19 -4.70
CA GLU A 286 -9.54 -22.75 -4.94
C GLU A 286 -8.45 -21.68 -4.99
N LEU A 287 -8.72 -20.50 -5.57
CA LEU A 287 -7.76 -19.40 -5.57
C LEU A 287 -7.49 -18.88 -4.14
N ILE A 288 -8.53 -18.76 -3.32
CA ILE A 288 -8.39 -18.40 -1.89
C ILE A 288 -7.60 -19.49 -1.15
N HIS A 289 -7.91 -20.76 -1.37
CA HIS A 289 -7.17 -21.87 -0.80
C HIS A 289 -5.68 -21.81 -1.17
N GLY A 290 -5.36 -21.62 -2.45
CA GLY A 290 -3.98 -21.45 -2.92
C GLY A 290 -3.25 -20.27 -2.22
N GLN A 291 -3.92 -19.14 -2.03
CA GLN A 291 -3.37 -17.99 -1.31
C GLN A 291 -3.11 -18.31 0.17
N VAL A 292 -4.04 -19.02 0.83
CA VAL A 292 -3.87 -19.48 2.22
C VAL A 292 -2.69 -20.45 2.34
N GLN A 293 -2.54 -21.40 1.41
CA GLN A 293 -1.39 -22.32 1.39
C GLN A 293 -0.06 -21.57 1.21
N SER A 294 -0.03 -20.54 0.38
CA SER A 294 1.15 -19.67 0.23
C SER A 294 1.52 -18.97 1.55
N HIS A 295 0.53 -18.43 2.28
CA HIS A 295 0.77 -17.82 3.58
C HIS A 295 1.25 -18.83 4.62
N LEU A 296 0.65 -20.04 4.66
CA LEU A 296 1.08 -21.12 5.54
C LEU A 296 2.51 -21.59 5.25
N PHE A 297 2.86 -21.73 3.98
CA PHE A 297 4.21 -22.07 3.55
C PHE A 297 5.22 -21.05 4.07
N ASN A 298 5.00 -19.76 3.80
CA ASN A 298 5.88 -18.69 4.25
C ASN A 298 6.01 -18.63 5.78
N ALA A 299 4.91 -18.75 6.51
CA ALA A 299 4.93 -18.74 7.97
C ALA A 299 5.74 -19.93 8.53
N LYS A 300 5.50 -21.14 8.03
CA LYS A 300 6.19 -22.35 8.47
C LYS A 300 7.67 -22.32 8.16
N VAL A 301 8.07 -21.98 6.92
CA VAL A 301 9.47 -21.94 6.50
C VAL A 301 10.26 -20.94 7.31
N ARG A 302 9.68 -19.80 7.66
CA ARG A 302 10.32 -18.76 8.47
C ARG A 302 10.20 -18.96 9.98
N GLY A 303 9.58 -20.06 10.43
CA GLY A 303 9.45 -20.39 11.86
C GLY A 303 8.50 -19.51 12.65
N TYR A 304 7.47 -18.97 11.99
CA TYR A 304 6.37 -18.30 12.69
C TYR A 304 5.37 -19.32 13.25
N THR A 305 4.77 -19.03 14.39
CA THR A 305 3.77 -19.90 15.03
C THR A 305 2.44 -19.90 14.28
N SER A 306 2.13 -18.83 13.55
CA SER A 306 0.91 -18.68 12.77
C SER A 306 1.08 -17.70 11.60
N CYS A 307 0.18 -17.77 10.63
CA CYS A 307 0.10 -16.74 9.57
C CYS A 307 -0.21 -15.36 10.13
N LEU A 308 -0.98 -15.26 11.21
CA LEU A 308 -1.28 -14.00 11.86
C LEU A 308 -0.02 -13.37 12.46
N GLU A 309 0.79 -14.16 13.17
CA GLU A 309 2.09 -13.68 13.67
C GLU A 309 2.98 -13.23 12.52
N ALA A 310 3.10 -14.03 11.46
CA ALA A 310 3.90 -13.69 10.28
C ALA A 310 3.47 -12.38 9.61
N ALA A 311 2.17 -12.07 9.62
CA ALA A 311 1.63 -10.82 9.05
C ALA A 311 1.88 -9.61 9.96
N LEU A 312 1.80 -9.76 11.27
CA LEU A 312 1.85 -8.66 12.25
C LEU A 312 3.28 -8.34 12.71
N LYS A 313 4.12 -9.37 12.87
CA LYS A 313 5.49 -9.24 13.39
C LYS A 313 6.37 -8.25 12.63
N PRO A 314 6.36 -8.22 11.28
CA PRO A 314 7.16 -7.25 10.52
C PRO A 314 6.81 -5.79 10.82
N ASN A 315 5.64 -5.53 11.39
CA ASN A 315 5.18 -4.21 11.79
C ASN A 315 5.23 -3.98 13.31
N HIS A 316 5.83 -4.91 14.08
CA HIS A 316 5.87 -4.89 15.55
C HIS A 316 4.48 -4.76 16.20
N ILE A 317 3.47 -5.41 15.60
CA ILE A 317 2.13 -5.45 16.17
C ILE A 317 1.99 -6.78 16.93
N PRO A 318 1.80 -6.75 18.26
CA PRO A 318 1.47 -7.95 19.02
C PRO A 318 0.15 -8.57 18.54
N VAL A 319 0.06 -9.91 18.54
CA VAL A 319 -1.16 -10.64 18.13
C VAL A 319 -2.37 -10.24 18.99
N GLU A 320 -2.12 -9.90 20.25
CA GLU A 320 -3.12 -9.44 21.21
C GLU A 320 -3.83 -8.17 20.76
N VAL A 321 -3.14 -7.25 20.06
CA VAL A 321 -3.74 -6.03 19.49
C VAL A 321 -4.82 -6.39 18.48
N TYR A 322 -4.58 -7.40 17.64
CA TYR A 322 -5.56 -7.87 16.66
C TYR A 322 -6.80 -8.47 17.36
N HIS A 323 -6.60 -9.34 18.35
CA HIS A 323 -7.69 -9.92 19.10
C HIS A 323 -8.46 -8.87 19.93
N GLN A 324 -7.73 -7.90 20.51
CA GLN A 324 -8.35 -6.81 21.24
C GLN A 324 -9.19 -5.91 20.31
N LEU A 325 -8.74 -5.67 19.09
CA LEU A 325 -9.51 -4.92 18.09
C LEU A 325 -10.84 -5.62 17.80
N ILE A 326 -10.81 -6.92 17.50
CA ILE A 326 -12.02 -7.71 17.24
C ILE A 326 -12.97 -7.66 18.46
N THR A 327 -12.43 -7.88 19.65
CA THR A 327 -13.20 -7.86 20.90
C THR A 327 -13.85 -6.50 21.14
N THR A 328 -13.10 -5.42 20.95
CA THR A 328 -13.58 -4.05 21.16
C THR A 328 -14.66 -3.66 20.16
N VAL A 329 -14.45 -3.97 18.87
CA VAL A 329 -15.45 -3.72 17.83
C VAL A 329 -16.71 -4.53 18.08
N SER A 330 -16.57 -5.82 18.43
CA SER A 330 -17.72 -6.69 18.71
C SER A 330 -18.54 -6.20 19.91
N LYS A 331 -17.89 -5.73 20.96
CA LYS A 331 -18.57 -5.10 22.12
C LYS A 331 -19.21 -3.77 21.76
N GLY A 332 -18.66 -3.05 20.78
CA GLY A 332 -19.11 -1.74 20.32
C GLY A 332 -20.19 -1.75 19.22
N LEU A 333 -20.78 -2.90 18.86
CA LEU A 333 -21.74 -3.00 17.75
C LEU A 333 -23.09 -2.29 18.00
N LYS A 334 -23.45 -2.02 19.25
CA LYS A 334 -24.76 -1.40 19.59
C LYS A 334 -25.00 -0.04 18.88
N PRO A 335 -24.05 0.90 18.81
CA PRO A 335 -24.22 2.13 18.00
C PRO A 335 -24.40 1.85 16.50
N LEU A 336 -23.70 0.86 15.95
CA LEU A 336 -23.85 0.46 14.55
C LEU A 336 -25.25 -0.08 14.28
N HIS A 337 -25.78 -0.96 15.15
CA HIS A 337 -27.13 -1.47 15.01
C HIS A 337 -28.20 -0.37 15.11
N ARG A 338 -27.99 0.64 15.98
CA ARG A 338 -28.85 1.84 16.05
C ARG A 338 -28.81 2.64 14.75
N TYR A 339 -27.64 2.83 14.18
CA TYR A 339 -27.48 3.53 12.90
C TYR A 339 -28.18 2.77 11.76
N ILE A 340 -28.00 1.46 11.67
CA ILE A 340 -28.69 0.61 10.69
C ILE A 340 -30.24 0.71 10.84
N SER A 341 -30.73 0.69 12.07
CA SER A 341 -32.16 0.87 12.36
C SER A 341 -32.66 2.27 11.99
N LEU A 342 -31.84 3.31 12.20
CA LEU A 342 -32.13 4.66 11.75
C LEU A 342 -32.23 4.74 10.22
N ARG A 343 -31.26 4.15 9.50
CA ARG A 343 -31.28 4.08 8.04
C ARG A 343 -32.58 3.45 7.52
N LYS A 344 -32.97 2.31 8.08
CA LYS A 344 -34.23 1.62 7.72
C LYS A 344 -35.44 2.56 7.83
N ARG A 345 -35.54 3.34 8.93
CA ARG A 345 -36.65 4.28 9.18
C ARG A 345 -36.63 5.47 8.23
N VAL A 346 -35.45 6.10 8.06
CA VAL A 346 -35.29 7.30 7.21
C VAL A 346 -35.58 6.97 5.74
N LEU A 347 -35.18 5.78 5.28
CA LEU A 347 -35.42 5.32 3.93
C LEU A 347 -36.85 4.76 3.73
N GLY A 348 -37.70 4.69 4.78
CA GLY A 348 -39.07 4.19 4.69
C GLY A 348 -39.17 2.71 4.32
N LEU A 349 -38.14 1.88 4.65
CA LEU A 349 -38.06 0.51 4.19
C LEU A 349 -38.74 -0.46 5.18
N LYS A 350 -39.52 -1.41 4.68
CA LYS A 350 -40.02 -2.55 5.47
C LYS A 350 -38.88 -3.49 5.85
N GLU A 351 -37.94 -3.69 4.94
CA GLU A 351 -36.76 -4.51 5.11
C GLU A 351 -35.53 -3.78 4.53
N LEU A 352 -34.44 -3.74 5.28
CA LEU A 352 -33.14 -3.19 4.83
C LEU A 352 -32.30 -4.33 4.28
N LYS A 353 -31.87 -4.21 3.03
CA LYS A 353 -30.96 -5.16 2.36
C LYS A 353 -29.54 -4.56 2.25
N GLY A 354 -28.55 -5.39 1.93
CA GLY A 354 -27.17 -4.95 1.73
C GLY A 354 -27.01 -3.80 0.73
N CYS A 355 -27.81 -3.78 -0.34
CA CYS A 355 -27.83 -2.71 -1.33
C CYS A 355 -28.32 -1.35 -0.78
N ASP A 356 -28.98 -1.32 0.37
CA ASP A 356 -29.52 -0.09 0.97
C ASP A 356 -28.51 0.59 1.93
N LEU A 357 -27.33 0.00 2.16
CA LEU A 357 -26.35 0.51 3.13
C LEU A 357 -25.55 1.73 2.62
N TYR A 358 -25.54 1.97 1.31
CA TYR A 358 -24.65 2.96 0.69
C TYR A 358 -25.39 4.22 0.21
N VAL A 359 -26.70 4.15 0.06
CA VAL A 359 -27.50 5.31 -0.38
C VAL A 359 -27.38 6.45 0.65
N PRO A 360 -27.16 7.73 0.22
CA PRO A 360 -27.15 8.87 1.12
C PRO A 360 -28.49 9.04 1.83
N LEU A 361 -28.44 9.44 3.11
CA LEU A 361 -29.66 9.74 3.90
C LEU A 361 -30.07 11.21 3.79
N ILE A 362 -29.14 12.08 3.34
CA ILE A 362 -29.31 13.52 3.19
C ILE A 362 -28.92 13.89 1.77
#